data_96675d7554d95b6377501922c1db5eef
#
_entry.id   96675d7554d95b6377501922c1db5eef
#
_cell.length_a   1.000
_cell.length_b   1.000
_cell.length_c   1.000
_cell.angle_alpha   90.00
_cell.angle_beta   90.00
_cell.angle_gamma   90.00
#
_symmetry.space_group_name_H-M   'P 1'
#
loop_
_entity.id
_entity.type
_entity.pdbx_description
1 polymer ?
#
loop_
_entity_poly.entity_id
_entity_poly.type
_entity_poly.pdbx_seq_one_letter_code
_entity_poly.pdbx_strand_id
1 'polypeptide(L)' 'MARFKEVELKRQSCVSIVSRMYPDDTLFDYVVYVNANGKIHSYGFGDSYDVALKIFEEQVADLG' A
#
# COMPACT_ATOMS: atom_id res chain seq x y z
N MET A 1 -2.56 -21.95 4.94
CA MET A 1 -2.94 -20.57 5.23
C MET A 1 -1.87 -19.64 4.75
N ALA A 2 -2.20 -18.76 3.85
CA ALA A 2 -1.24 -17.83 3.30
C ALA A 2 -0.91 -16.76 4.32
N ARG A 3 0.36 -16.61 4.60
CA ARG A 3 0.83 -15.55 5.48
C ARG A 3 1.84 -14.72 4.73
N PHE A 4 1.77 -13.45 4.94
CA PHE A 4 2.73 -12.54 4.34
C PHE A 4 3.14 -11.51 5.38
N LYS A 5 4.32 -10.97 5.17
CA LYS A 5 4.79 -9.87 5.99
C LYS A 5 4.40 -8.57 5.30
N GLU A 6 3.96 -7.63 6.10
CA GLU A 6 3.68 -6.28 5.62
C GLU A 6 4.66 -5.33 6.27
N VAL A 7 5.28 -4.51 5.46
CA VAL A 7 6.20 -3.48 5.93
C VAL A 7 5.71 -2.15 5.40
N GLU A 8 5.42 -1.22 6.31
CA GLU A 8 5.03 0.12 5.90
C GLU A 8 6.25 0.85 5.40
N LEU A 9 6.20 1.29 4.16
CA LEU A 9 7.32 1.95 3.51
C LEU A 9 7.23 3.46 3.62
N LYS A 10 6.01 3.99 3.57
CA LYS A 10 5.80 5.42 3.59
C LYS A 10 4.41 5.70 4.10
N ARG A 11 4.28 6.76 4.86
CA ARG A 11 2.99 7.18 5.38
C ARG A 11 2.89 8.69 5.38
N GLN A 12 1.73 9.19 4.97
CA GLN A 12 1.45 10.60 5.03
C GLN A 12 -0.04 10.78 5.20
N SER A 13 -0.43 11.52 6.23
CA SER A 13 -1.83 11.71 6.57
C SER A 13 -2.45 10.34 6.86
N CYS A 14 -3.55 9.99 6.21
CA CYS A 14 -4.19 8.69 6.41
C CYS A 14 -3.89 7.71 5.27
N VAL A 15 -2.85 7.97 4.51
CA VAL A 15 -2.47 7.15 3.37
C VAL A 15 -1.12 6.50 3.66
N SER A 16 -0.99 5.24 3.36
CA SER A 16 0.27 4.53 3.55
C SER A 16 0.53 3.58 2.39
N ILE A 17 1.80 3.36 2.10
CA ILE A 17 2.23 2.33 1.16
C ILE A 17 2.85 1.21 1.96
N VAL A 18 2.41 0.01 1.69
CA VAL A 18 2.87 -1.18 2.39
C VAL A 18 3.40 -2.17 1.36
N SER A 19 4.53 -2.76 1.68
CA SER A 19 5.09 -3.86 0.90
C SER A 19 4.67 -5.16 1.52
N ARG A 20 4.15 -6.07 0.73
CA ARG A 20 3.82 -7.43 1.15
C ARG A 20 4.82 -8.40 0.57
N MET A 21 5.31 -9.29 1.41
CA MET A 21 6.25 -10.31 0.98
C MET A 21 5.71 -11.67 1.40
N TYR A 22 5.60 -12.57 0.47
CA TYR A 22 5.06 -13.90 0.72
C TYR A 22 6.18 -14.85 1.12
N PRO A 23 5.94 -15.74 2.09
CA PRO A 23 7.03 -16.49 2.69
C PRO A 23 7.67 -17.55 1.80
N ASP A 24 6.92 -18.09 0.87
CA ASP A 24 7.42 -19.17 0.02
C ASP A 24 7.86 -18.68 -1.33
N ASP A 25 7.97 -17.39 -1.49
CA ASP A 25 8.15 -16.85 -2.80
C ASP A 25 8.85 -15.52 -2.71
N THR A 26 9.29 -15.08 -3.83
CA THR A 26 9.93 -13.80 -3.98
C THR A 26 8.97 -12.75 -4.51
N LEU A 27 7.68 -13.05 -4.51
CA LEU A 27 6.70 -12.10 -4.99
C LEU A 27 6.51 -10.96 -4.01
N PHE A 28 6.48 -9.78 -4.54
CA PHE A 28 6.16 -8.58 -3.78
C PHE A 28 4.88 -7.98 -4.31
N ASP A 29 4.08 -7.52 -3.40
CA ASP A 29 2.96 -6.66 -3.76
C ASP A 29 3.14 -5.34 -3.04
N TYR A 30 2.76 -4.27 -3.70
CA TYR A 30 2.66 -2.97 -3.06
C TYR A 30 1.20 -2.61 -2.94
N VAL A 31 0.81 -2.18 -1.77
CA VAL A 31 -0.58 -1.85 -1.49
C VAL A 31 -0.62 -0.47 -0.88
N VAL A 32 -1.51 0.35 -1.39
CA VAL A 32 -1.78 1.65 -0.81
C VAL A 32 -3.05 1.53 0.01
N TYR A 33 -2.94 1.86 1.29
CA TYR A 33 -4.09 1.88 2.18
C TYR A 33 -4.51 3.33 2.42
N VAL A 34 -5.79 3.57 2.30
CA VAL A 34 -6.38 4.88 2.59
C VAL A 34 -7.41 4.69 3.70
N ASN A 35 -7.19 5.35 4.82
CA ASN A 35 -8.13 5.30 5.93
C ASN A 35 -8.93 6.60 5.93
N ALA A 36 -10.16 6.53 5.49
CA ALA A 36 -11.03 7.70 5.39
C ALA A 36 -12.35 7.41 6.08
N ASN A 37 -12.72 8.27 7.00
CA ASN A 37 -14.00 8.19 7.72
C ASN A 37 -14.19 6.85 8.42
N GLY A 38 -13.11 6.31 8.97
CA GLY A 38 -13.16 5.05 9.68
C GLY A 38 -13.20 3.83 8.78
N LYS A 39 -13.11 4.02 7.47
CA LYS A 39 -13.06 2.92 6.52
C LYS A 39 -11.70 2.87 5.87
N ILE A 40 -11.21 1.65 5.67
CA ILE A 40 -9.92 1.44 5.04
C ILE A 40 -10.16 0.92 3.63
N HIS A 41 -9.64 1.63 2.66
CA HIS A 41 -9.65 1.21 1.27
C HIS A 41 -8.25 0.77 0.90
N SER A 42 -8.14 -0.31 0.14
CA SER A 42 -6.84 -0.80 -0.28
C SER A 42 -6.79 -0.90 -1.80
N TYR A 43 -5.64 -0.54 -2.33
CA TYR A 43 -5.36 -0.61 -3.77
C TYR A 43 -4.10 -1.43 -3.95
N GLY A 44 -4.21 -2.54 -4.67
CA GLY A 44 -3.06 -3.41 -4.93
C GLY A 44 -2.46 -3.12 -6.29
N PHE A 45 -1.14 -3.05 -6.35
CA PHE A 45 -0.45 -2.64 -7.58
C PHE A 45 0.64 -3.61 -8.02
N GLY A 46 0.54 -4.86 -7.62
CA GLY A 46 1.51 -5.85 -8.01
C GLY A 46 2.92 -5.49 -7.54
N ASP A 47 3.90 -5.62 -8.41
CA ASP A 47 5.29 -5.43 -8.05
C ASP A 47 5.86 -4.08 -8.46
N SER A 48 5.01 -3.12 -8.82
CA SER A 48 5.49 -1.82 -9.28
C SER A 48 5.38 -0.78 -8.17
N TYR A 49 6.51 -0.50 -7.53
CA TYR A 49 6.54 0.54 -6.52
C TYR A 49 6.24 1.92 -7.10
N ASP A 50 6.74 2.19 -8.31
CA ASP A 50 6.52 3.49 -8.94
C ASP A 50 5.04 3.79 -9.14
N VAL A 51 4.27 2.79 -9.54
CA VAL A 51 2.83 2.96 -9.71
C VAL A 51 2.16 3.17 -8.36
N ALA A 52 2.57 2.39 -7.37
CA ALA A 52 2.01 2.53 -6.03
C ALA A 52 2.30 3.91 -5.45
N LEU A 53 3.53 4.39 -5.66
CA LEU A 53 3.92 5.72 -5.17
C LEU A 53 3.09 6.81 -5.84
N LYS A 54 2.85 6.68 -7.13
CA LYS A 54 2.05 7.65 -7.85
C LYS A 54 0.64 7.71 -7.29
N ILE A 55 0.03 6.56 -7.05
CA ILE A 55 -1.31 6.52 -6.48
C ILE A 55 -1.31 7.07 -5.05
N PHE A 56 -0.26 6.74 -4.29
CA PHE A 56 -0.12 7.27 -2.94
C PHE A 56 -0.15 8.81 -2.96
N GLU A 57 0.63 9.40 -3.86
CA GLU A 57 0.68 10.86 -3.96
C GLU A 57 -0.65 11.44 -4.38
N GLU A 58 -1.34 10.78 -5.30
CA GLU A 58 -2.66 11.24 -5.74
C GLU A 58 -3.67 11.20 -4.59
N GLN A 59 -3.64 10.15 -3.78
CA GLN A 59 -4.55 10.02 -2.66
C GLN A 59 -4.25 11.06 -1.59
N VAL A 60 -2.98 11.31 -1.33
CA VAL A 60 -2.60 12.33 -0.37
C VAL A 60 -3.08 13.71 -0.83
N ALA A 61 -2.93 14.01 -2.10
CA ALA A 61 -3.39 15.28 -2.65
C ALA A 61 -4.91 15.43 -2.56
N ASP A 62 -5.63 14.33 -2.81
CA ASP A 62 -7.09 14.34 -2.73
C ASP A 62 -7.58 14.60 -1.32
N LEU A 63 -6.92 14.04 -0.33
CA LEU A 63 -7.34 14.13 1.05
C LEU A 63 -6.77 15.36 1.74
N GLY A 64 -5.71 15.86 1.22
CA GLY A 64 -5.06 17.07 1.75
C GLY A 64 -5.76 18.32 1.28
#